data_3f0bb3d8cacd41fa95cce989ea75f2a6
#
_entry.id   3f0bb3d8cacd41fa95cce989ea75f2a6
#
_cell.length_a   1.000
_cell.length_b   1.000
_cell.length_c   1.000
_cell.angle_alpha   90.00
_cell.angle_beta   90.00
_cell.angle_gamma   90.00
#
_symmetry.space_group_name_H-M   'P 1'
#
loop_
_entity.id
_entity.type
_entity.pdbx_description
1 polymer ?
#
loop_
_entity_poly.entity_id
_entity_poly.type
_entity_poly.pdbx_seq_one_letter_code
_entity_poly.pdbx_strand_id
1 'polypeptide(L)'
;AYSIIDSVNILDDKTVEVCLTEPNTEFLAYMTTAIVPKDSADTLATNPVGTGPFKYVSRNPQENIILEKNEDYWGEKAHLDKVEFKIVADADMLVTNLKGGSIDMVMRLTTSQAAELKDGFHIEEGTMNLVQALYLNNAVEPLNNEKVRQALCYAINPDEIMDMMADGKGVRVGTSMYPGLKKYFDDEYTNYYEQDYDKAKKLLKEAGYPEGFDLEITVSSADQPHVDTAQIIQEELKNIGVNVTIKPVEWEVWLEDVYSNKNYQSTVVGVDASALTARAMLERFTTDGHGNFINFSDKEYDEVFKKAIAETDDTKQTELYKELEGILAERAANVYIQDLVNLVAISDKFDGYKFYPLYVQDMSTMYAVE
;
A
#
# COMPACT_ATOMS: atom_id res chain seq x y z
N ALA A 1 -14.20 10.62 1.11
CA ALA A 1 -13.97 11.54 -0.01
C ALA A 1 -15.28 12.17 -0.51
N TYR A 2 -16.31 11.37 -0.82
CA TYR A 2 -17.56 11.89 -1.43
C TYR A 2 -18.51 12.57 -0.43
N SER A 3 -18.29 12.46 0.87
CA SER A 3 -19.11 13.11 1.91
C SER A 3 -19.09 14.64 1.86
N ILE A 4 -18.09 15.23 1.18
CA ILE A 4 -17.98 16.67 0.97
C ILE A 4 -18.72 17.17 -0.28
N ILE A 5 -19.40 16.30 -1.04
CA ILE A 5 -20.23 16.72 -2.17
C ILE A 5 -21.52 17.33 -1.63
N ASP A 6 -21.73 18.62 -1.93
CA ASP A 6 -22.96 19.33 -1.63
C ASP A 6 -24.06 19.03 -2.65
N SER A 7 -23.70 19.18 -3.94
CA SER A 7 -24.64 18.94 -5.03
C SER A 7 -23.94 18.50 -6.32
N VAL A 8 -24.70 17.82 -7.17
CA VAL A 8 -24.29 17.43 -8.53
C VAL A 8 -25.33 17.95 -9.52
N ASN A 9 -24.92 18.86 -10.39
CA ASN A 9 -25.80 19.53 -11.35
C ASN A 9 -25.46 19.11 -12.78
N ILE A 10 -26.44 18.70 -13.55
CA ILE A 10 -26.32 18.48 -15.01
C ILE A 10 -26.57 19.81 -15.70
N LEU A 11 -25.53 20.43 -16.24
CA LEU A 11 -25.61 21.73 -16.90
C LEU A 11 -26.06 21.59 -18.38
N ASP A 12 -25.57 20.54 -19.05
CA ASP A 12 -25.93 20.16 -20.42
C ASP A 12 -25.57 18.67 -20.66
N ASP A 13 -25.73 18.21 -21.89
CA ASP A 13 -25.53 16.81 -22.32
C ASP A 13 -24.08 16.30 -22.12
N LYS A 14 -23.13 17.19 -21.85
CA LYS A 14 -21.67 16.86 -21.72
C LYS A 14 -21.01 17.45 -20.47
N THR A 15 -21.76 18.24 -19.71
CA THR A 15 -21.20 19.00 -18.59
C THR A 15 -21.91 18.65 -17.29
N VAL A 16 -21.13 18.18 -16.32
CA VAL A 16 -21.58 17.95 -14.95
C VAL A 16 -20.78 18.86 -14.03
N GLU A 17 -21.48 19.58 -13.16
CA GLU A 17 -20.90 20.40 -12.11
C GLU A 17 -21.02 19.65 -10.78
N VAL A 18 -19.90 19.51 -10.07
CA VAL A 18 -19.88 18.96 -8.72
C VAL A 18 -19.50 20.08 -7.76
N CYS A 19 -20.44 20.45 -6.88
CA CYS A 19 -20.20 21.46 -5.84
C CYS A 19 -19.76 20.78 -4.54
N LEU A 20 -18.75 21.33 -3.90
CA LEU A 20 -18.20 20.80 -2.65
C LEU A 20 -18.58 21.72 -1.48
N THR A 21 -18.77 21.16 -0.29
CA THR A 21 -19.04 21.90 0.96
C THR A 21 -17.81 22.65 1.48
N GLU A 22 -16.61 22.20 1.06
CA GLU A 22 -15.32 22.79 1.42
C GLU A 22 -14.32 22.65 0.26
N PRO A 23 -13.29 23.51 0.15
CA PRO A 23 -12.25 23.36 -0.85
C PRO A 23 -11.52 22.03 -0.71
N ASN A 24 -11.24 21.37 -1.84
CA ASN A 24 -10.40 20.17 -1.90
C ASN A 24 -9.64 20.15 -3.21
N THR A 25 -8.36 20.50 -3.18
CA THR A 25 -7.48 20.56 -4.37
C THR A 25 -7.21 19.20 -5.00
N GLU A 26 -7.35 18.12 -4.22
CA GLU A 26 -7.13 16.73 -4.67
C GLU A 26 -8.45 16.02 -5.06
N PHE A 27 -9.60 16.72 -5.03
CA PHE A 27 -10.91 16.08 -5.29
C PHE A 27 -10.97 15.36 -6.64
N LEU A 28 -10.30 15.88 -7.68
CA LEU A 28 -10.28 15.26 -9.00
C LEU A 28 -9.68 13.83 -8.99
N ALA A 29 -8.77 13.53 -8.08
CA ALA A 29 -8.20 12.18 -7.95
C ALA A 29 -9.26 11.14 -7.53
N TYR A 30 -10.29 11.56 -6.80
CA TYR A 30 -11.42 10.68 -6.42
C TYR A 30 -12.41 10.44 -7.57
N MET A 31 -12.33 11.22 -8.66
CA MET A 31 -13.20 11.04 -9.83
C MET A 31 -12.78 9.86 -10.73
N THR A 32 -11.80 9.09 -10.31
CA THR A 32 -11.41 7.81 -10.96
C THR A 32 -12.33 6.64 -10.61
N THR A 33 -13.45 6.90 -9.94
CA THR A 33 -14.46 5.87 -9.61
C THR A 33 -15.11 5.29 -10.88
N ALA A 34 -15.59 4.05 -10.79
CA ALA A 34 -16.25 3.39 -11.90
C ALA A 34 -17.53 4.13 -12.32
N ILE A 35 -17.69 4.34 -13.64
CA ILE A 35 -18.92 4.87 -14.24
C ILE A 35 -19.77 3.67 -14.63
N VAL A 36 -20.97 3.61 -14.07
CA VAL A 36 -21.91 2.50 -14.25
C VAL A 36 -23.28 3.01 -14.67
N PRO A 37 -24.13 2.18 -15.31
CA PRO A 37 -25.48 2.57 -15.67
C PRO A 37 -26.30 2.97 -14.43
N LYS A 38 -27.18 3.95 -14.63
CA LYS A 38 -28.14 4.34 -13.59
C LYS A 38 -28.98 3.11 -13.18
N ASP A 39 -29.24 2.99 -11.89
CA ASP A 39 -30.06 1.93 -11.30
C ASP A 39 -29.50 0.50 -11.48
N SER A 40 -28.17 0.36 -11.72
CA SER A 40 -27.51 -0.96 -11.88
C SER A 40 -26.95 -1.55 -10.58
N ALA A 41 -27.10 -0.88 -9.44
CA ALA A 41 -26.46 -1.26 -8.18
C ALA A 41 -26.70 -2.75 -7.78
N ASP A 42 -27.92 -3.24 -7.96
CA ASP A 42 -28.30 -4.61 -7.59
C ASP A 42 -27.68 -5.69 -8.50
N THR A 43 -27.20 -5.31 -9.68
CA THR A 43 -26.65 -6.25 -10.67
C THR A 43 -25.12 -6.19 -10.76
N LEU A 44 -24.48 -5.16 -10.25
CA LEU A 44 -23.03 -4.96 -10.37
C LEU A 44 -22.18 -6.08 -9.78
N ALA A 45 -22.66 -6.73 -8.72
CA ALA A 45 -21.93 -7.84 -8.08
C ALA A 45 -21.85 -9.10 -8.96
N THR A 46 -22.81 -9.30 -9.85
CA THR A 46 -22.93 -10.53 -10.66
C THR A 46 -22.82 -10.30 -12.16
N ASN A 47 -23.20 -9.11 -12.62
CA ASN A 47 -23.15 -8.72 -14.03
C ASN A 47 -22.77 -7.23 -14.15
N PRO A 48 -21.50 -6.88 -13.84
CA PRO A 48 -21.05 -5.49 -13.92
C PRO A 48 -21.06 -4.99 -15.36
N VAL A 49 -21.58 -3.79 -15.56
CA VAL A 49 -21.54 -3.06 -16.82
C VAL A 49 -20.79 -1.75 -16.56
N GLY A 50 -19.71 -1.53 -17.30
CA GLY A 50 -18.85 -0.35 -17.18
C GLY A 50 -18.55 0.27 -18.53
N THR A 51 -17.61 1.21 -18.55
CA THR A 51 -17.20 1.96 -19.74
C THR A 51 -15.78 1.59 -20.22
N GLY A 52 -15.22 0.50 -19.73
CA GLY A 52 -13.84 0.09 -19.98
C GLY A 52 -13.58 -0.59 -21.32
N PRO A 53 -12.30 -0.87 -21.65
CA PRO A 53 -11.89 -1.50 -22.90
C PRO A 53 -12.27 -2.99 -23.01
N PHE A 54 -12.66 -3.61 -21.91
CA PHE A 54 -13.15 -4.98 -21.85
C PHE A 54 -14.56 -5.04 -21.26
N LYS A 55 -15.33 -6.03 -21.69
CA LYS A 55 -16.65 -6.39 -21.17
C LYS A 55 -16.54 -7.62 -20.28
N TYR A 56 -17.25 -7.61 -19.16
CA TYR A 56 -17.36 -8.78 -18.30
C TYR A 56 -18.16 -9.91 -18.98
N VAL A 57 -17.63 -11.13 -18.92
CA VAL A 57 -18.29 -12.32 -19.45
C VAL A 57 -18.78 -13.21 -18.30
N SER A 58 -17.89 -13.61 -17.40
CA SER A 58 -18.24 -14.51 -16.31
C SER A 58 -17.20 -14.47 -15.18
N ARG A 59 -17.64 -14.90 -14.00
CA ARG A 59 -16.80 -15.18 -12.84
C ARG A 59 -17.16 -16.56 -12.28
N ASN A 60 -16.15 -17.42 -12.17
CA ASN A 60 -16.23 -18.64 -11.40
C ASN A 60 -15.53 -18.39 -10.06
N PRO A 61 -16.25 -18.39 -8.92
CA PRO A 61 -15.63 -18.14 -7.62
C PRO A 61 -14.46 -19.09 -7.37
N GLN A 62 -13.34 -18.53 -6.88
CA GLN A 62 -12.09 -19.25 -6.61
C GLN A 62 -11.37 -19.85 -7.83
N GLU A 63 -11.84 -19.60 -9.04
CA GLU A 63 -11.22 -20.11 -10.27
C GLU A 63 -10.74 -18.99 -11.18
N ASN A 64 -11.68 -18.18 -11.72
CA ASN A 64 -11.32 -17.15 -12.70
C ASN A 64 -12.37 -16.04 -12.85
N ILE A 65 -11.91 -14.98 -13.55
CA ILE A 65 -12.77 -13.93 -14.14
C ILE A 65 -12.42 -13.87 -15.63
N ILE A 66 -13.43 -13.89 -16.49
CA ILE A 66 -13.28 -13.82 -17.94
C ILE A 66 -13.81 -12.49 -18.45
N LEU A 67 -12.98 -11.82 -19.23
CA LEU A 67 -13.30 -10.58 -19.93
C LEU A 67 -13.13 -10.78 -21.44
N GLU A 68 -13.93 -10.09 -22.24
CA GLU A 68 -13.78 -10.00 -23.69
C GLU A 68 -13.63 -8.56 -24.16
N LYS A 69 -13.01 -8.34 -25.30
CA LYS A 69 -12.80 -7.05 -25.92
C LYS A 69 -14.11 -6.27 -26.08
N ASN A 70 -14.10 -5.01 -25.70
CA ASN A 70 -15.21 -4.11 -25.97
C ASN A 70 -15.03 -3.42 -27.32
N GLU A 71 -15.68 -3.95 -28.36
CA GLU A 71 -15.62 -3.38 -29.72
C GLU A 71 -16.26 -1.98 -29.82
N ASP A 72 -17.08 -1.60 -28.84
CA ASP A 72 -17.73 -0.30 -28.77
C ASP A 72 -17.00 0.67 -27.83
N TYR A 73 -15.76 0.34 -27.40
CA TYR A 73 -15.01 1.19 -26.49
C TYR A 73 -14.74 2.56 -27.11
N TRP A 74 -14.96 3.60 -26.33
CA TRP A 74 -14.84 5.00 -26.75
C TRP A 74 -13.40 5.49 -26.92
N GLY A 75 -12.43 4.81 -26.30
CA GLY A 75 -11.00 5.08 -26.40
C GLY A 75 -10.28 4.19 -27.41
N GLU A 76 -8.98 3.98 -27.21
CA GLU A 76 -8.20 3.05 -28.01
C GLU A 76 -8.59 1.61 -27.67
N LYS A 77 -8.99 0.85 -28.68
CA LYS A 77 -9.48 -0.52 -28.48
C LYS A 77 -8.37 -1.44 -28.04
N ALA A 78 -8.70 -2.37 -27.14
CA ALA A 78 -7.79 -3.42 -26.73
C ALA A 78 -7.29 -4.27 -27.93
N HIS A 79 -6.07 -4.74 -27.86
CA HIS A 79 -5.51 -5.63 -28.88
C HIS A 79 -5.90 -7.09 -28.65
N LEU A 80 -6.00 -7.51 -27.38
CA LEU A 80 -6.39 -8.86 -27.00
C LEU A 80 -7.91 -9.04 -27.12
N ASP A 81 -8.36 -10.14 -27.70
CA ASP A 81 -9.79 -10.45 -27.84
C ASP A 81 -10.41 -10.91 -26.51
N LYS A 82 -9.60 -11.55 -25.66
CA LYS A 82 -10.02 -12.13 -24.38
C LYS A 82 -8.91 -12.02 -23.34
N VAL A 83 -9.29 -11.74 -22.10
CA VAL A 83 -8.42 -11.80 -20.92
C VAL A 83 -9.07 -12.72 -19.87
N GLU A 84 -8.28 -13.61 -19.30
CA GLU A 84 -8.71 -14.49 -18.21
C GLU A 84 -7.81 -14.26 -16.99
N PHE A 85 -8.39 -13.73 -15.92
CA PHE A 85 -7.71 -13.63 -14.61
C PHE A 85 -7.96 -14.93 -13.85
N LYS A 86 -6.91 -15.73 -13.67
CA LYS A 86 -6.96 -17.00 -12.92
C LYS A 86 -6.57 -16.79 -11.47
N ILE A 87 -7.32 -17.39 -10.56
CA ILE A 87 -7.01 -17.41 -9.14
C ILE A 87 -6.15 -18.65 -8.88
N VAL A 88 -4.89 -18.42 -8.47
CA VAL A 88 -3.95 -19.48 -8.09
C VAL A 88 -3.71 -19.35 -6.60
N ALA A 89 -4.28 -20.26 -5.82
CA ALA A 89 -4.23 -20.21 -4.36
C ALA A 89 -2.84 -20.56 -3.77
N ASP A 90 -2.05 -21.33 -4.52
CA ASP A 90 -0.71 -21.76 -4.12
C ASP A 90 0.35 -20.93 -4.88
N ALA A 91 1.07 -20.09 -4.15
CA ALA A 91 2.10 -19.22 -4.72
C ALA A 91 3.25 -20.02 -5.37
N ASP A 92 3.58 -21.23 -4.86
CA ASP A 92 4.63 -22.07 -5.43
C ASP A 92 4.24 -22.65 -6.81
N MET A 93 2.93 -22.69 -7.10
CA MET A 93 2.43 -23.13 -8.41
C MET A 93 2.49 -22.02 -9.48
N LEU A 94 2.69 -20.76 -9.13
CA LEU A 94 2.69 -19.64 -10.08
C LEU A 94 3.76 -19.80 -11.16
N VAL A 95 5.02 -20.04 -10.75
CA VAL A 95 6.14 -20.24 -11.69
C VAL A 95 5.94 -21.48 -12.55
N THR A 96 5.43 -22.57 -11.95
CA THR A 96 5.13 -23.82 -12.68
C THR A 96 4.05 -23.59 -13.74
N ASN A 97 2.97 -22.89 -13.39
CA ASN A 97 1.87 -22.56 -14.29
C ASN A 97 2.34 -21.67 -15.45
N LEU A 98 3.21 -20.68 -15.15
CA LEU A 98 3.78 -19.79 -16.15
C LEU A 98 4.69 -20.57 -17.14
N LYS A 99 5.62 -21.39 -16.63
CA LYS A 99 6.48 -22.26 -17.45
C LYS A 99 5.69 -23.27 -18.27
N GLY A 100 4.58 -23.79 -17.70
CA GLY A 100 3.66 -24.72 -18.38
C GLY A 100 2.73 -24.07 -19.39
N GLY A 101 2.70 -22.75 -19.49
CA GLY A 101 1.85 -21.99 -20.41
C GLY A 101 0.35 -22.05 -20.06
N SER A 102 -0.01 -22.39 -18.83
CA SER A 102 -1.39 -22.31 -18.35
C SER A 102 -1.79 -20.90 -17.92
N ILE A 103 -0.80 -20.05 -17.68
CA ILE A 103 -0.91 -18.60 -17.52
C ILE A 103 0.22 -17.92 -18.28
N ASP A 104 0.03 -16.67 -18.69
CA ASP A 104 0.99 -15.93 -19.51
C ASP A 104 1.64 -14.77 -18.76
N MET A 105 1.08 -14.37 -17.63
CA MET A 105 1.56 -13.26 -16.81
C MET A 105 1.33 -13.55 -15.33
N VAL A 106 2.29 -13.17 -14.49
CA VAL A 106 2.21 -13.23 -13.02
C VAL A 106 2.76 -11.95 -12.44
N MET A 107 2.07 -11.39 -11.47
CA MET A 107 2.51 -10.24 -10.69
C MET A 107 3.00 -10.65 -9.30
N ARG A 108 3.78 -9.77 -8.65
CA ARG A 108 4.20 -9.93 -7.25
C ARG A 108 5.05 -11.18 -7.00
N LEU A 109 5.92 -11.49 -7.96
CA LEU A 109 6.91 -12.53 -7.78
C LEU A 109 7.97 -12.11 -6.74
N THR A 110 8.46 -13.08 -6.00
CA THR A 110 9.70 -12.92 -5.23
C THR A 110 10.91 -12.87 -6.17
N THR A 111 12.04 -12.33 -5.70
CA THR A 111 13.29 -12.31 -6.49
C THR A 111 13.75 -13.72 -6.84
N SER A 112 13.60 -14.69 -5.94
CA SER A 112 13.92 -16.10 -6.19
C SER A 112 13.02 -16.71 -7.26
N GLN A 113 11.71 -16.47 -7.23
CA GLN A 113 10.78 -16.92 -8.26
C GLN A 113 11.09 -16.31 -9.63
N ALA A 114 11.39 -14.99 -9.67
CA ALA A 114 11.78 -14.32 -10.89
C ALA A 114 13.10 -14.86 -11.46
N ALA A 115 14.08 -15.19 -10.61
CA ALA A 115 15.35 -15.78 -11.01
C ALA A 115 15.22 -17.20 -11.63
N GLU A 116 14.12 -17.90 -11.39
CA GLU A 116 13.81 -19.18 -12.02
C GLU A 116 13.33 -19.04 -13.47
N LEU A 117 12.88 -17.85 -13.87
CA LEU A 117 12.36 -17.56 -15.21
C LEU A 117 13.50 -17.02 -16.07
N LYS A 118 14.03 -17.84 -17.00
CA LYS A 118 15.18 -17.45 -17.82
C LYS A 118 14.77 -17.17 -19.27
N ASP A 119 14.47 -18.23 -20.03
CA ASP A 119 14.14 -18.12 -21.46
C ASP A 119 12.62 -18.10 -21.65
N GLY A 120 12.14 -17.24 -22.54
CA GLY A 120 10.72 -17.16 -22.89
C GLY A 120 9.87 -16.26 -22.00
N PHE A 121 10.52 -15.49 -21.12
CA PHE A 121 9.86 -14.54 -20.23
C PHE A 121 10.71 -13.27 -20.04
N HIS A 122 10.05 -12.13 -19.94
CA HIS A 122 10.67 -10.91 -19.48
C HIS A 122 10.06 -10.46 -18.14
N ILE A 123 10.88 -9.78 -17.36
CA ILE A 123 10.50 -9.30 -16.01
C ILE A 123 10.43 -7.79 -16.03
N GLU A 124 9.25 -7.26 -15.72
CA GLU A 124 9.05 -5.84 -15.44
C GLU A 124 9.21 -5.59 -13.94
N GLU A 125 9.91 -4.53 -13.59
CA GLU A 125 10.22 -4.17 -12.22
C GLU A 125 9.74 -2.75 -11.90
N GLY A 126 9.11 -2.57 -10.74
CA GLY A 126 8.72 -1.27 -10.20
C GLY A 126 8.35 -1.36 -8.73
N THR A 127 7.80 -0.30 -8.16
CA THR A 127 7.33 -0.24 -6.78
C THR A 127 5.81 -0.33 -6.70
N MET A 128 5.30 -0.62 -5.50
CA MET A 128 3.87 -0.83 -5.26
C MET A 128 3.10 0.46 -4.95
N ASN A 129 3.78 1.62 -4.80
CA ASN A 129 3.19 2.84 -4.25
C ASN A 129 2.51 2.62 -2.90
N LEU A 130 3.18 1.93 -2.02
CA LEU A 130 2.73 1.67 -0.66
C LEU A 130 3.85 1.93 0.35
N VAL A 131 3.48 2.07 1.60
CA VAL A 131 4.42 2.17 2.72
C VAL A 131 4.32 0.93 3.57
N GLN A 132 5.30 0.03 3.45
CA GLN A 132 5.48 -1.06 4.39
C GLN A 132 6.15 -0.52 5.66
N ALA A 133 5.58 -0.83 6.81
CA ALA A 133 6.10 -0.44 8.11
C ALA A 133 5.77 -1.48 9.18
N LEU A 134 6.52 -1.45 10.29
CA LEU A 134 6.04 -1.96 11.55
C LEU A 134 5.13 -0.89 12.16
N TYR A 135 3.83 -1.04 11.98
CA TYR A 135 2.82 -0.16 12.55
C TYR A 135 2.64 -0.46 14.04
N LEU A 136 2.72 0.59 14.86
CA LEU A 136 2.73 0.52 16.31
C LEU A 136 1.41 1.03 16.87
N ASN A 137 0.76 0.29 17.74
CA ASN A 137 -0.43 0.79 18.45
C ASN A 137 0.00 1.78 19.53
N ASN A 138 -0.09 3.08 19.21
CA ASN A 138 0.40 4.16 20.06
C ASN A 138 -0.40 4.34 21.37
N ALA A 139 -1.49 3.61 21.57
CA ALA A 139 -2.29 3.68 22.80
C ALA A 139 -1.95 2.58 23.82
N VAL A 140 -1.21 1.54 23.42
CA VAL A 140 -0.92 0.40 24.29
C VAL A 140 0.48 0.48 24.90
N GLU A 141 0.62 0.06 26.15
CA GLU A 141 1.90 -0.04 26.82
C GLU A 141 2.72 -1.23 26.27
N PRO A 142 4.03 -1.07 26.02
CA PRO A 142 4.86 0.11 26.25
C PRO A 142 4.94 1.07 25.07
N LEU A 143 4.23 0.81 23.95
CA LEU A 143 4.31 1.57 22.70
C LEU A 143 3.66 2.98 22.78
N ASN A 144 2.91 3.27 23.84
CA ASN A 144 2.40 4.60 24.15
C ASN A 144 3.52 5.57 24.57
N ASN A 145 4.73 5.08 24.86
CA ASN A 145 5.90 5.86 25.17
C ASN A 145 6.73 6.13 23.89
N GLU A 146 6.86 7.42 23.53
CA GLU A 146 7.61 7.83 22.33
C GLU A 146 9.07 7.30 22.32
N LYS A 147 9.76 7.32 23.48
CA LYS A 147 11.14 6.80 23.57
C LYS A 147 11.23 5.30 23.26
N VAL A 148 10.21 4.53 23.61
CA VAL A 148 10.14 3.12 23.22
C VAL A 148 10.02 2.99 21.71
N ARG A 149 9.14 3.77 21.07
CA ARG A 149 8.97 3.74 19.63
C ARG A 149 10.24 4.20 18.89
N GLN A 150 10.88 5.27 19.38
CA GLN A 150 12.17 5.72 18.85
C GLN A 150 13.26 4.64 19.00
N ALA A 151 13.28 3.90 20.11
CA ALA A 151 14.22 2.79 20.29
C ALA A 151 14.01 1.68 19.26
N LEU A 152 12.75 1.36 18.92
CA LEU A 152 12.44 0.40 17.86
C LEU A 152 12.92 0.91 16.50
N CYS A 153 12.73 2.21 16.20
CA CYS A 153 13.25 2.83 14.98
C CYS A 153 14.77 2.74 14.86
N TYR A 154 15.51 2.95 15.96
CA TYR A 154 16.98 2.79 15.95
C TYR A 154 17.45 1.34 15.96
N ALA A 155 16.61 0.38 16.29
CA ALA A 155 17.00 -1.02 16.33
C ALA A 155 16.79 -1.76 15.00
N ILE A 156 15.90 -1.29 14.16
CA ILE A 156 15.51 -1.94 12.90
C ILE A 156 16.26 -1.29 11.74
N ASN A 157 16.80 -2.12 10.85
CA ASN A 157 17.53 -1.70 9.66
C ASN A 157 16.70 -1.96 8.38
N PRO A 158 16.06 -0.95 7.81
CA PRO A 158 15.29 -1.10 6.57
C PRO A 158 16.12 -1.66 5.40
N ASP A 159 17.40 -1.28 5.27
CA ASP A 159 18.24 -1.73 4.16
C ASP A 159 18.55 -3.24 4.28
N GLU A 160 18.80 -3.74 5.49
CA GLU A 160 18.99 -5.18 5.72
C GLU A 160 17.71 -5.98 5.40
N ILE A 161 16.54 -5.43 5.75
CA ILE A 161 15.25 -6.04 5.39
C ILE A 161 15.12 -6.11 3.88
N MET A 162 15.38 -5.02 3.16
CA MET A 162 15.29 -4.97 1.69
C MET A 162 16.29 -5.93 1.04
N ASP A 163 17.52 -5.98 1.54
CA ASP A 163 18.56 -6.89 1.02
C ASP A 163 18.16 -8.37 1.21
N MET A 164 17.67 -8.74 2.40
CA MET A 164 17.28 -10.11 2.68
C MET A 164 16.04 -10.57 1.95
N MET A 165 15.07 -9.66 1.74
CA MET A 165 13.80 -10.00 1.11
C MET A 165 13.80 -9.92 -0.41
N ALA A 166 14.54 -8.97 -0.97
CA ALA A 166 14.39 -8.58 -2.37
C ALA A 166 15.73 -8.22 -3.06
N ASP A 167 16.87 -8.70 -2.58
CA ASP A 167 18.19 -8.38 -3.12
C ASP A 167 18.43 -6.84 -3.21
N GLY A 168 17.96 -6.09 -2.22
CA GLY A 168 18.07 -4.64 -2.15
C GLY A 168 17.11 -3.88 -3.06
N LYS A 169 16.16 -4.57 -3.68
CA LYS A 169 15.13 -3.94 -4.54
C LYS A 169 14.01 -3.34 -3.67
N GLY A 170 13.29 -2.37 -4.27
CA GLY A 170 12.33 -1.55 -3.56
C GLY A 170 12.92 -0.17 -3.26
N VAL A 171 12.24 0.63 -2.49
CA VAL A 171 12.71 1.97 -2.11
C VAL A 171 12.47 2.22 -0.63
N ARG A 172 13.54 2.52 0.10
CA ARG A 172 13.44 2.89 1.52
C ARG A 172 12.59 4.13 1.70
N VAL A 173 11.74 4.12 2.72
CA VAL A 173 10.89 5.26 3.12
C VAL A 173 11.11 5.58 4.59
N GLY A 174 10.96 6.86 4.96
CA GLY A 174 11.13 7.33 6.35
C GLY A 174 9.85 7.84 6.98
N THR A 175 8.78 7.95 6.19
CA THR A 175 7.50 8.48 6.63
C THR A 175 6.33 7.71 5.99
N SER A 176 5.12 8.14 6.23
CA SER A 176 3.92 7.59 5.58
C SER A 176 3.70 8.14 4.17
N MET A 177 4.78 8.30 3.41
CA MET A 177 4.74 8.74 2.02
C MET A 177 5.69 7.87 1.18
N TYR A 178 5.36 7.65 -0.08
CA TYR A 178 6.16 6.84 -1.01
C TYR A 178 6.64 7.69 -2.20
N PRO A 179 7.77 7.32 -2.84
CA PRO A 179 8.40 8.13 -3.89
C PRO A 179 7.54 8.38 -5.12
N GLY A 180 6.51 7.56 -5.37
CA GLY A 180 5.54 7.78 -6.46
C GLY A 180 4.78 9.10 -6.35
N LEU A 181 4.57 9.60 -5.14
CA LEU A 181 4.02 10.94 -4.87
C LEU A 181 5.12 12.01 -4.84
N LYS A 182 5.93 12.09 -5.89
CA LYS A 182 7.18 12.88 -6.02
C LYS A 182 7.12 14.30 -5.44
N LYS A 183 5.97 14.97 -5.56
CA LYS A 183 5.79 16.35 -5.11
C LYS A 183 5.79 16.46 -3.59
N TYR A 184 5.26 15.45 -2.92
CA TYR A 184 5.01 15.44 -1.49
C TYR A 184 6.06 14.64 -0.72
N PHE A 185 6.63 13.60 -1.33
CA PHE A 185 7.66 12.77 -0.70
C PHE A 185 8.86 13.60 -0.23
N ASP A 186 9.20 13.48 1.05
CA ASP A 186 10.36 14.15 1.64
C ASP A 186 11.46 13.13 1.92
N ASP A 187 12.53 13.19 1.12
CA ASP A 187 13.68 12.28 1.23
C ASP A 187 14.58 12.59 2.43
N GLU A 188 14.43 13.76 3.09
CA GLU A 188 15.17 14.12 4.30
C GLU A 188 14.94 13.10 5.42
N TYR A 189 13.73 12.54 5.50
CA TYR A 189 13.39 11.57 6.53
C TYR A 189 13.73 10.12 6.20
N THR A 190 14.16 9.81 4.97
CA THR A 190 14.48 8.43 4.54
C THR A 190 15.53 7.76 5.44
N ASN A 191 16.55 8.54 5.88
CA ASN A 191 17.61 8.07 6.77
C ASN A 191 17.57 8.74 8.14
N TYR A 192 16.39 9.20 8.59
CA TYR A 192 16.26 9.89 9.88
C TYR A 192 16.63 8.99 11.07
N TYR A 193 16.31 7.70 10.98
CA TYR A 193 16.73 6.67 11.93
C TYR A 193 17.72 5.74 11.24
N GLU A 194 18.99 5.84 11.61
CA GLU A 194 20.03 4.87 11.27
C GLU A 194 20.20 3.88 12.42
N GLN A 195 20.47 2.60 12.11
CA GLN A 195 20.58 1.57 13.12
C GLN A 195 21.67 1.89 14.16
N ASP A 196 21.27 1.92 15.43
CA ASP A 196 22.13 2.17 16.60
C ASP A 196 21.57 1.46 17.83
N TYR A 197 22.01 0.25 18.07
CA TYR A 197 21.58 -0.56 19.22
C TYR A 197 21.94 0.08 20.58
N ASP A 198 23.04 0.81 20.69
CA ASP A 198 23.42 1.45 21.95
C ASP A 198 22.48 2.60 22.28
N LYS A 199 22.12 3.40 21.26
CA LYS A 199 21.13 4.45 21.39
C LYS A 199 19.74 3.88 21.69
N ALA A 200 19.34 2.79 21.02
CA ALA A 200 18.09 2.11 21.29
C ALA A 200 18.00 1.60 22.74
N LYS A 201 19.01 0.91 23.24
CA LYS A 201 19.10 0.46 24.64
C LYS A 201 19.05 1.61 25.64
N LYS A 202 19.71 2.73 25.33
CA LYS A 202 19.67 3.93 26.17
C LYS A 202 18.25 4.49 26.26
N LEU A 203 17.54 4.59 25.14
CA LEU A 203 16.16 5.07 25.10
C LEU A 203 15.22 4.13 25.86
N LEU A 204 15.36 2.81 25.71
CA LEU A 204 14.59 1.83 26.48
C LEU A 204 14.83 1.98 27.99
N LYS A 205 16.09 2.14 28.42
CA LYS A 205 16.42 2.37 29.82
C LYS A 205 15.80 3.66 30.37
N GLU A 206 15.84 4.75 29.58
CA GLU A 206 15.20 6.02 29.96
C GLU A 206 13.66 5.92 30.01
N ALA A 207 13.08 5.03 29.21
CA ALA A 207 11.66 4.74 29.20
C ALA A 207 11.20 3.78 30.32
N GLY A 208 12.14 3.21 31.10
CA GLY A 208 11.84 2.29 32.20
C GLY A 208 11.93 0.80 31.83
N TYR A 209 12.46 0.47 30.65
CA TYR A 209 12.61 -0.91 30.14
C TYR A 209 14.09 -1.29 29.90
N PRO A 210 14.97 -1.26 30.94
CA PRO A 210 16.40 -1.50 30.77
C PRO A 210 16.74 -2.91 30.29
N GLU A 211 15.86 -3.90 30.53
CA GLU A 211 16.02 -5.29 30.10
C GLU A 211 15.20 -5.64 28.86
N GLY A 212 14.56 -4.64 28.23
CA GLY A 212 13.62 -4.84 27.13
C GLY A 212 12.21 -5.19 27.59
N PHE A 213 11.42 -5.76 26.70
CA PHE A 213 10.01 -6.13 26.93
C PHE A 213 9.54 -7.17 25.90
N ASP A 214 8.34 -7.75 26.12
CA ASP A 214 7.72 -8.66 25.19
C ASP A 214 6.82 -7.89 24.22
N LEU A 215 6.96 -8.14 22.90
CA LEU A 215 6.20 -7.50 21.83
C LEU A 215 5.50 -8.55 20.95
N GLU A 216 4.19 -8.40 20.72
CA GLU A 216 3.46 -9.19 19.74
C GLU A 216 3.40 -8.44 18.39
N ILE A 217 3.78 -9.13 17.29
CA ILE A 217 3.56 -8.67 15.93
C ILE A 217 2.46 -9.52 15.30
N THR A 218 1.26 -8.99 15.15
CA THR A 218 0.18 -9.63 14.39
C THR A 218 0.41 -9.36 12.91
N VAL A 219 0.37 -10.40 12.07
CA VAL A 219 0.62 -10.27 10.63
C VAL A 219 -0.34 -11.15 9.84
N SER A 220 -0.79 -10.67 8.67
CA SER A 220 -1.59 -11.51 7.78
C SER A 220 -0.76 -12.66 7.20
N SER A 221 -1.24 -13.90 7.35
CA SER A 221 -0.61 -15.08 6.76
C SER A 221 -0.75 -15.16 5.23
N ALA A 222 -1.63 -14.34 4.65
CA ALA A 222 -1.84 -14.30 3.20
C ALA A 222 -0.76 -13.49 2.44
N ASP A 223 0.08 -12.73 3.14
CA ASP A 223 1.08 -11.87 2.52
C ASP A 223 2.49 -12.20 3.03
N GLN A 224 3.17 -13.11 2.31
CA GLN A 224 4.48 -13.63 2.70
C GLN A 224 5.54 -12.54 2.91
N PRO A 225 5.65 -11.48 2.07
CA PRO A 225 6.58 -10.39 2.32
C PRO A 225 6.42 -9.72 3.68
N HIS A 226 5.21 -9.62 4.22
CA HIS A 226 5.01 -9.04 5.55
C HIS A 226 5.39 -10.01 6.66
N VAL A 227 5.17 -11.31 6.47
CA VAL A 227 5.60 -12.36 7.40
C VAL A 227 7.13 -12.41 7.48
N ASP A 228 7.82 -12.39 6.35
CA ASP A 228 9.28 -12.43 6.28
C ASP A 228 9.89 -11.17 6.91
N THR A 229 9.33 -10.00 6.64
CA THR A 229 9.72 -8.73 7.31
C THR A 229 9.58 -8.86 8.83
N ALA A 230 8.48 -9.41 9.33
CA ALA A 230 8.28 -9.59 10.77
C ALA A 230 9.33 -10.53 11.39
N GLN A 231 9.78 -11.57 10.67
CA GLN A 231 10.83 -12.47 11.11
C GLN A 231 12.20 -11.78 11.21
N ILE A 232 12.54 -10.94 10.24
CA ILE A 232 13.80 -10.17 10.29
C ILE A 232 13.76 -9.19 11.46
N ILE A 233 12.66 -8.44 11.62
CA ILE A 233 12.45 -7.54 12.77
C ILE A 233 12.58 -8.29 14.10
N GLN A 234 12.05 -9.51 14.21
CA GLN A 234 12.18 -10.34 15.41
C GLN A 234 13.65 -10.60 15.75
N GLU A 235 14.49 -10.90 14.76
CA GLU A 235 15.92 -11.15 15.00
C GLU A 235 16.66 -9.85 15.39
N GLU A 236 16.39 -8.74 14.74
CA GLU A 236 17.03 -7.45 15.04
C GLU A 236 16.69 -6.96 16.44
N LEU A 237 15.43 -7.04 16.85
CA LEU A 237 14.95 -6.56 18.15
C LEU A 237 15.50 -7.34 19.34
N LYS A 238 15.95 -8.59 19.17
CA LYS A 238 16.68 -9.35 20.19
C LYS A 238 17.93 -8.63 20.68
N ASN A 239 18.60 -7.87 19.81
CA ASN A 239 19.82 -7.13 20.14
C ASN A 239 19.60 -6.04 21.20
N ILE A 240 18.35 -5.62 21.40
CA ILE A 240 17.98 -4.59 22.40
C ILE A 240 17.12 -5.17 23.54
N GLY A 241 17.01 -6.50 23.63
CA GLY A 241 16.25 -7.18 24.69
C GLY A 241 14.75 -7.24 24.46
N VAL A 242 14.25 -6.88 23.27
CA VAL A 242 12.82 -7.01 22.94
C VAL A 242 12.54 -8.41 22.40
N ASN A 243 11.67 -9.15 23.12
CA ASN A 243 11.27 -10.51 22.76
C ASN A 243 10.03 -10.45 21.88
N VAL A 244 10.16 -10.70 20.58
CA VAL A 244 9.05 -10.65 19.65
C VAL A 244 8.36 -12.01 19.54
N THR A 245 7.03 -12.01 19.62
CA THR A 245 6.17 -13.13 19.23
C THR A 245 5.41 -12.76 17.97
N ILE A 246 5.61 -13.52 16.88
CA ILE A 246 4.87 -13.33 15.64
C ILE A 246 3.56 -14.13 15.70
N LYS A 247 2.43 -13.47 15.44
CA LYS A 247 1.09 -14.05 15.41
C LYS A 247 0.50 -13.94 14.01
N PRO A 248 0.68 -14.96 13.16
CA PRO A 248 0.03 -14.99 11.86
C PRO A 248 -1.48 -15.23 12.03
N VAL A 249 -2.28 -14.47 11.26
CA VAL A 249 -3.75 -14.56 11.25
C VAL A 249 -4.26 -14.50 9.81
N GLU A 250 -5.47 -15.01 9.57
CA GLU A 250 -6.15 -14.83 8.28
C GLU A 250 -6.47 -13.34 8.03
N TRP A 251 -6.56 -12.95 6.75
CA TRP A 251 -6.78 -11.55 6.38
C TRP A 251 -8.05 -10.93 6.98
N GLU A 252 -9.15 -11.67 7.01
CA GLU A 252 -10.41 -11.22 7.60
C GLU A 252 -10.28 -10.98 9.10
N VAL A 253 -9.52 -11.83 9.80
CA VAL A 253 -9.21 -11.66 11.24
C VAL A 253 -8.33 -10.43 11.45
N TRP A 254 -7.36 -10.21 10.56
CA TRP A 254 -6.52 -9.00 10.61
C TRP A 254 -7.36 -7.73 10.44
N LEU A 255 -8.28 -7.70 9.47
CA LEU A 255 -9.18 -6.57 9.24
C LEU A 255 -10.10 -6.29 10.45
N GLU A 256 -10.56 -7.34 11.12
CA GLU A 256 -11.42 -7.21 12.29
C GLU A 256 -10.61 -6.79 13.53
N ASP A 257 -9.61 -7.57 13.91
CA ASP A 257 -8.87 -7.38 15.17
C ASP A 257 -7.91 -6.20 15.12
N VAL A 258 -7.12 -6.08 14.04
CA VAL A 258 -6.09 -5.04 13.94
C VAL A 258 -6.69 -3.72 13.45
N TYR A 259 -7.31 -3.74 12.27
CA TYR A 259 -7.74 -2.50 11.62
C TYR A 259 -8.98 -1.88 12.27
N SER A 260 -10.01 -2.69 12.56
CA SER A 260 -11.30 -2.20 13.06
C SER A 260 -11.33 -2.07 14.57
N ASN A 261 -10.99 -3.17 15.29
CA ASN A 261 -11.07 -3.23 16.75
C ASN A 261 -9.83 -2.68 17.45
N LYS A 262 -8.70 -2.52 16.73
CA LYS A 262 -7.41 -2.06 17.27
C LYS A 262 -6.92 -2.88 18.46
N ASN A 263 -7.23 -4.17 18.46
CA ASN A 263 -6.88 -5.14 19.51
C ASN A 263 -5.56 -5.86 19.16
N TYR A 264 -4.47 -5.11 19.15
CA TYR A 264 -3.12 -5.61 18.80
C TYR A 264 -2.06 -4.69 19.43
N GLN A 265 -0.81 -5.13 19.48
CA GLN A 265 0.33 -4.30 19.87
C GLN A 265 1.01 -3.68 18.64
N SER A 266 1.48 -4.51 17.72
CA SER A 266 2.12 -4.07 16.49
C SER A 266 1.75 -4.97 15.32
N THR A 267 1.92 -4.48 14.08
CA THR A 267 1.65 -5.24 12.87
C THR A 267 2.58 -4.82 11.73
N VAL A 268 2.98 -5.76 10.89
CA VAL A 268 3.65 -5.46 9.62
C VAL A 268 2.61 -5.54 8.52
N VAL A 269 2.48 -4.47 7.77
CA VAL A 269 1.57 -4.37 6.62
C VAL A 269 2.04 -3.28 5.66
N GLY A 270 1.64 -3.35 4.41
CA GLY A 270 1.77 -2.26 3.43
C GLY A 270 0.50 -1.41 3.40
N VAL A 271 0.64 -0.11 3.50
CA VAL A 271 -0.48 0.84 3.43
C VAL A 271 -0.32 1.71 2.20
N ASP A 272 -1.36 1.70 1.37
CA ASP A 272 -1.48 2.54 0.17
C ASP A 272 -2.62 3.56 0.30
N ALA A 273 -2.74 4.40 -0.71
CA ALA A 273 -3.90 5.26 -0.89
C ALA A 273 -4.50 4.98 -2.27
N SER A 274 -5.66 4.35 -2.31
CA SER A 274 -6.38 4.02 -3.55
C SER A 274 -6.64 5.25 -4.45
N ALA A 275 -6.77 6.43 -3.84
CA ALA A 275 -6.90 7.70 -4.56
C ALA A 275 -5.56 8.31 -4.99
N LEU A 276 -4.41 7.75 -4.58
CA LEU A 276 -3.06 8.25 -4.87
C LEU A 276 -2.88 9.73 -4.52
N THR A 277 -3.40 10.18 -3.38
CA THR A 277 -3.26 11.56 -2.90
C THR A 277 -2.47 11.62 -1.61
N ALA A 278 -1.73 12.71 -1.39
CA ALA A 278 -1.02 12.96 -0.13
C ALA A 278 -1.99 13.03 1.04
N ARG A 279 -3.12 13.70 0.87
CA ARG A 279 -4.19 13.76 1.88
C ARG A 279 -4.61 12.36 2.34
N ALA A 280 -4.86 11.42 1.42
CA ALA A 280 -5.31 10.08 1.75
C ALA A 280 -4.25 9.27 2.51
N MET A 281 -2.95 9.52 2.27
CA MET A 281 -1.85 8.91 3.03
C MET A 281 -1.75 9.48 4.45
N LEU A 282 -2.03 10.78 4.65
CA LEU A 282 -1.77 11.49 5.90
C LEU A 282 -3.02 11.61 6.80
N GLU A 283 -4.23 11.67 6.23
CA GLU A 283 -5.50 11.80 6.97
C GLU A 283 -5.69 10.72 8.05
N ARG A 284 -5.18 9.52 7.78
CA ARG A 284 -5.26 8.36 8.70
C ARG A 284 -4.51 8.54 10.03
N PHE A 285 -3.62 9.53 10.13
CA PHE A 285 -2.85 9.80 11.36
C PHE A 285 -3.44 10.94 12.19
N THR A 286 -4.51 11.60 11.74
CA THR A 286 -5.23 12.54 12.60
C THR A 286 -5.90 11.81 13.75
N THR A 287 -6.00 12.45 14.92
CA THR A 287 -6.53 11.82 16.14
C THR A 287 -7.91 11.16 15.93
N ASP A 288 -8.81 11.83 15.21
CA ASP A 288 -10.16 11.34 14.89
C ASP A 288 -10.24 10.77 13.46
N GLY A 289 -9.11 10.50 12.81
CA GLY A 289 -9.03 10.06 11.43
C GLY A 289 -9.70 8.71 11.20
N HIS A 290 -10.55 8.64 10.18
CA HIS A 290 -11.10 7.36 9.75
C HIS A 290 -10.00 6.53 9.11
N GLY A 291 -9.59 5.45 9.73
CA GLY A 291 -8.45 4.64 9.32
C GLY A 291 -7.20 4.83 10.19
N ASN A 292 -7.29 5.63 11.27
CA ASN A 292 -6.26 5.70 12.29
C ASN A 292 -6.28 4.42 13.14
N PHE A 293 -5.82 3.32 12.58
CA PHE A 293 -5.79 2.03 13.28
C PHE A 293 -4.66 1.91 14.29
N ILE A 294 -3.65 2.80 14.22
CA ILE A 294 -2.50 2.82 15.13
C ILE A 294 -2.72 3.66 16.41
N ASN A 295 -3.89 4.30 16.56
CA ASN A 295 -4.20 5.18 17.67
C ASN A 295 -3.17 6.31 17.87
N PHE A 296 -2.54 6.79 16.80
CA PHE A 296 -1.69 7.97 16.86
C PHE A 296 -2.52 9.20 17.22
N SER A 297 -2.04 10.02 18.13
CA SER A 297 -2.73 11.24 18.56
C SER A 297 -1.70 12.30 18.90
N ASP A 298 -1.63 13.33 18.08
CA ASP A 298 -0.75 14.48 18.25
C ASP A 298 -1.48 15.76 17.85
N LYS A 299 -1.52 16.74 18.76
CA LYS A 299 -2.26 18.01 18.53
C LYS A 299 -1.61 18.88 17.47
N GLU A 300 -0.29 18.88 17.37
CA GLU A 300 0.44 19.62 16.36
C GLU A 300 0.13 19.05 14.97
N TYR A 301 0.14 17.72 14.85
CA TYR A 301 -0.27 17.02 13.63
C TYR A 301 -1.69 17.40 13.19
N ASP A 302 -2.67 17.33 14.10
CA ASP A 302 -4.06 17.67 13.82
C ASP A 302 -4.23 19.12 13.35
N GLU A 303 -3.49 20.06 13.98
CA GLU A 303 -3.52 21.48 13.60
C GLU A 303 -2.89 21.73 12.22
N VAL A 304 -1.75 21.10 11.93
CA VAL A 304 -1.07 21.20 10.64
C VAL A 304 -1.93 20.55 9.54
N PHE A 305 -2.49 19.36 9.80
CA PHE A 305 -3.37 18.69 8.83
C PHE A 305 -4.59 19.55 8.49
N LYS A 306 -5.23 20.15 9.49
CA LYS A 306 -6.36 21.05 9.27
C LYS A 306 -5.99 22.27 8.42
N LYS A 307 -4.78 22.82 8.58
CA LYS A 307 -4.28 23.91 7.72
C LYS A 307 -4.01 23.40 6.31
N ALA A 308 -3.39 22.23 6.17
CA ALA A 308 -3.03 21.64 4.89
C ALA A 308 -4.26 21.39 3.98
N ILE A 309 -5.33 20.83 4.54
CA ILE A 309 -6.55 20.56 3.74
C ILE A 309 -7.34 21.84 3.39
N ALA A 310 -7.17 22.93 4.15
CA ALA A 310 -7.81 24.21 3.88
C ALA A 310 -6.98 25.10 2.94
N GLU A 311 -5.69 24.80 2.74
CA GLU A 311 -4.79 25.60 1.89
C GLU A 311 -5.10 25.33 0.41
N THR A 312 -5.18 26.39 -0.37
CA THR A 312 -5.42 26.35 -1.82
C THR A 312 -4.21 26.73 -2.66
N ASP A 313 -3.19 27.32 -2.04
CA ASP A 313 -1.90 27.56 -2.66
C ASP A 313 -1.12 26.24 -2.69
N ASP A 314 -0.79 25.79 -3.87
CA ASP A 314 -0.19 24.48 -4.12
C ASP A 314 1.18 24.30 -3.45
N THR A 315 1.99 25.34 -3.40
CA THR A 315 3.32 25.31 -2.77
C THR A 315 3.20 25.21 -1.26
N LYS A 316 2.37 26.05 -0.66
CA LYS A 316 2.17 26.03 0.79
C LYS A 316 1.50 24.76 1.28
N GLN A 317 0.56 24.22 0.51
CA GLN A 317 -0.06 22.92 0.82
C GLN A 317 0.99 21.80 0.81
N THR A 318 1.90 21.83 -0.17
CA THR A 318 3.01 20.84 -0.25
C THR A 318 3.93 20.96 0.97
N GLU A 319 4.29 22.19 1.39
CA GLU A 319 5.10 22.43 2.59
C GLU A 319 4.42 21.88 3.85
N LEU A 320 3.11 22.10 4.00
CA LEU A 320 2.34 21.60 5.14
C LEU A 320 2.26 20.05 5.14
N TYR A 321 2.13 19.41 3.98
CA TYR A 321 2.16 17.95 3.92
C TYR A 321 3.54 17.38 4.28
N LYS A 322 4.64 18.03 3.88
CA LYS A 322 5.99 17.65 4.32
C LYS A 322 6.22 17.89 5.82
N GLU A 323 5.66 18.96 6.39
CA GLU A 323 5.66 19.20 7.84
C GLU A 323 4.98 18.03 8.59
N LEU A 324 3.87 17.51 8.07
CA LEU A 324 3.20 16.32 8.63
C LEU A 324 4.07 15.07 8.57
N GLU A 325 4.80 14.86 7.49
CA GLU A 325 5.76 13.76 7.38
C GLU A 325 6.84 13.87 8.46
N GLY A 326 7.38 15.07 8.66
CA GLY A 326 8.35 15.35 9.72
C GLY A 326 7.83 14.98 11.11
N ILE A 327 6.60 15.39 11.44
CA ILE A 327 5.99 15.06 12.74
C ILE A 327 5.89 13.53 12.90
N LEU A 328 5.45 12.79 11.87
CA LEU A 328 5.35 11.32 11.96
C LEU A 328 6.72 10.65 12.19
N ALA A 329 7.78 11.12 11.54
CA ALA A 329 9.13 10.63 11.72
C ALA A 329 9.67 10.98 13.13
N GLU A 330 9.62 12.24 13.54
CA GLU A 330 10.15 12.73 14.81
C GLU A 330 9.48 12.09 16.03
N ARG A 331 8.15 11.91 15.97
CA ARG A 331 7.36 11.22 17.01
C ARG A 331 7.46 9.71 16.95
N ALA A 332 8.20 9.16 15.96
CA ALA A 332 8.28 7.73 15.73
C ALA A 332 6.89 7.07 15.75
N ALA A 333 5.96 7.60 14.95
CA ALA A 333 4.60 7.09 14.92
C ALA A 333 4.58 5.60 14.56
N ASN A 334 5.49 5.16 13.67
CA ASN A 334 5.74 3.79 13.24
C ASN A 334 7.23 3.61 12.91
N VAL A 335 7.65 2.36 12.69
CA VAL A 335 8.95 2.08 12.05
C VAL A 335 8.70 1.92 10.55
N TYR A 336 8.97 2.96 9.78
CA TYR A 336 8.81 2.95 8.32
C TYR A 336 9.95 2.17 7.68
N ILE A 337 9.66 1.40 6.63
CA ILE A 337 10.63 0.48 6.04
C ILE A 337 10.81 0.80 4.55
N GLN A 338 9.84 0.47 3.70
CA GLN A 338 10.02 0.56 2.25
C GLN A 338 8.70 0.71 1.48
N ASP A 339 8.82 1.18 0.24
CA ASP A 339 7.89 0.90 -0.84
C ASP A 339 8.37 -0.38 -1.53
N LEU A 340 7.59 -1.45 -1.42
CA LEU A 340 7.95 -2.80 -1.84
C LEU A 340 8.18 -2.88 -3.36
N VAL A 341 9.17 -3.66 -3.76
CA VAL A 341 9.33 -4.04 -5.17
C VAL A 341 8.15 -4.90 -5.64
N ASN A 342 7.74 -4.67 -6.86
CA ASN A 342 6.81 -5.54 -7.59
C ASN A 342 7.49 -6.07 -8.84
N LEU A 343 7.66 -7.38 -8.93
CA LEU A 343 8.20 -8.08 -10.08
C LEU A 343 7.05 -8.74 -10.85
N VAL A 344 6.92 -8.38 -12.12
CA VAL A 344 5.90 -8.90 -13.02
C VAL A 344 6.59 -9.72 -14.11
N ALA A 345 6.31 -11.01 -14.18
CA ALA A 345 6.78 -11.86 -15.26
C ALA A 345 5.73 -11.98 -16.36
N ILE A 346 6.16 -11.82 -17.60
CA ILE A 346 5.32 -11.87 -18.79
C ILE A 346 5.96 -12.82 -19.79
N SER A 347 5.17 -13.72 -20.39
CA SER A 347 5.62 -14.57 -21.50
C SER A 347 6.02 -13.72 -22.71
N ASP A 348 7.16 -14.03 -23.35
CA ASP A 348 7.63 -13.37 -24.58
C ASP A 348 6.67 -13.50 -25.77
N LYS A 349 5.59 -14.27 -25.62
CA LYS A 349 4.47 -14.29 -26.58
C LYS A 349 3.63 -13.00 -26.55
N PHE A 350 3.79 -12.18 -25.53
CA PHE A 350 3.06 -10.93 -25.34
C PHE A 350 4.01 -9.79 -25.08
N ASP A 351 3.59 -8.58 -25.48
CA ASP A 351 4.29 -7.34 -25.25
C ASP A 351 3.29 -6.19 -25.03
N GLY A 352 3.77 -4.97 -24.79
CA GLY A 352 2.93 -3.79 -24.60
C GLY A 352 2.37 -3.62 -23.19
N TYR A 353 2.84 -4.41 -22.23
CA TYR A 353 2.49 -4.21 -20.82
C TYR A 353 2.96 -2.85 -20.34
N LYS A 354 2.12 -2.17 -19.58
CA LYS A 354 2.48 -0.98 -18.83
C LYS A 354 2.48 -1.31 -17.35
N PHE A 355 3.60 -1.10 -16.70
CA PHE A 355 3.69 -1.30 -15.27
C PHE A 355 2.79 -0.32 -14.51
N TYR A 356 1.93 -0.84 -13.64
CA TYR A 356 1.08 -0.07 -12.75
C TYR A 356 1.48 -0.36 -11.30
N PRO A 357 1.92 0.64 -10.53
CA PRO A 357 2.28 0.48 -9.13
C PRO A 357 1.04 0.40 -8.23
N LEU A 358 0.10 -0.44 -8.58
CA LEU A 358 -1.19 -0.66 -7.92
C LEU A 358 -1.63 -2.11 -8.10
N TYR A 359 -2.68 -2.49 -7.40
CA TYR A 359 -3.34 -3.80 -7.60
C TYR A 359 -4.19 -3.86 -8.87
N VAL A 360 -4.38 -2.73 -9.57
CA VAL A 360 -5.13 -2.65 -10.82
C VAL A 360 -4.20 -2.94 -11.99
N GLN A 361 -4.66 -3.78 -12.93
CA GLN A 361 -3.93 -4.10 -14.14
C GLN A 361 -4.77 -3.75 -15.37
N ASP A 362 -4.20 -2.94 -16.26
CA ASP A 362 -4.82 -2.61 -17.55
C ASP A 362 -4.18 -3.47 -18.65
N MET A 363 -4.97 -4.43 -19.17
CA MET A 363 -4.54 -5.33 -20.23
C MET A 363 -4.80 -4.77 -21.63
N SER A 364 -5.35 -3.54 -21.76
CA SER A 364 -5.78 -2.98 -23.06
C SER A 364 -4.63 -2.70 -24.02
N THR A 365 -3.44 -2.42 -23.49
CA THR A 365 -2.24 -2.14 -24.30
C THR A 365 -1.43 -3.39 -24.67
N MET A 366 -1.71 -4.52 -24.03
CA MET A 366 -1.01 -5.77 -24.33
C MET A 366 -1.46 -6.37 -25.65
N TYR A 367 -0.52 -6.96 -26.38
CA TYR A 367 -0.74 -7.64 -27.66
C TYR A 367 0.10 -8.91 -27.77
N ALA A 368 -0.35 -9.84 -28.60
CA ALA A 368 0.43 -11.01 -28.94
C ALA A 368 1.57 -10.66 -29.92
N VAL A 369 2.76 -11.15 -29.64
CA VAL A 369 3.93 -11.05 -30.53
C VAL A 369 3.85 -12.18 -31.56
N GLU A 370 4.03 -11.87 -32.87
CA GLU A 370 4.00 -12.84 -33.98
C GLU A 370 5.25 -13.74 -33.99
#